data_c2071ad2dd3fc7050986834092579877
#
_entry.id   c2071ad2dd3fc7050986834092579877
#
_cell.length_a   1.000
_cell.length_b   1.000
_cell.length_c   1.000
_cell.angle_alpha   90.00
_cell.angle_beta   90.00
_cell.angle_gamma   90.00
#
_symmetry.space_group_name_H-M   'P 1'
#
loop_
_entity.id
_entity.type
_entity.pdbx_description
1 polymer ?
#
loop_
_entity_poly.entity_id
_entity_poly.type
_entity_poly.pdbx_seq_one_letter_code
_entity_poly.pdbx_strand_id
1 'polypeptide(L)'
;VVYRYTDEKGKSHQRWESFPTNAEARKRKNQIEYEQDNNVFTVPEARTVRELLVDYMEIYGVNKWAMSTYDAKNSLINNYINPIIGDIPLSDLNPRMMEKFYLDLLKVKSKVINNRKPDHQYLTPSRIREVHKLLRNAFNQAVKWELMTRNPVEHATIPKEKPKKRAMWDLPTFKKALELCDDDDLSL
;
A
#
# COMPACT_ATOMS: atom_id res chain seq x y z
N VAL A 1 -15.94 -23.57 -5.33
CA VAL A 1 -17.20 -23.13 -5.96
C VAL A 1 -16.86 -22.48 -7.28
N VAL A 2 -17.60 -22.81 -8.32
CA VAL A 2 -17.47 -22.21 -9.65
C VAL A 2 -18.82 -21.59 -10.00
N TYR A 3 -18.80 -20.32 -10.40
CA TYR A 3 -20.01 -19.64 -10.83
C TYR A 3 -19.73 -18.71 -12.01
N ARG A 4 -20.78 -18.39 -12.76
CA ARG A 4 -20.74 -17.47 -13.88
C ARG A 4 -21.52 -16.21 -13.54
N TYR A 5 -21.06 -15.08 -14.00
CA TYR A 5 -21.75 -13.81 -13.90
C TYR A 5 -21.54 -12.99 -15.17
N THR A 6 -22.42 -12.06 -15.40
CA THR A 6 -22.34 -11.13 -16.55
C THR A 6 -22.00 -9.73 -16.00
N ASP A 7 -21.00 -9.07 -16.57
CA ASP A 7 -20.64 -7.70 -16.20
C ASP A 7 -21.62 -6.68 -16.78
N GLU A 8 -21.48 -5.42 -16.39
CA GLU A 8 -22.32 -4.30 -16.88
C GLU A 8 -22.23 -4.10 -18.40
N LYS A 9 -21.18 -4.63 -19.04
CA LYS A 9 -20.97 -4.57 -20.50
C LYS A 9 -21.58 -5.80 -21.21
N GLY A 10 -22.29 -6.67 -20.50
CA GLY A 10 -22.93 -7.86 -21.04
C GLY A 10 -21.96 -9.03 -21.32
N LYS A 11 -20.71 -8.97 -20.85
CA LYS A 11 -19.73 -10.04 -21.03
C LYS A 11 -19.82 -11.06 -19.90
N SER A 12 -19.90 -12.34 -20.24
CA SER A 12 -19.93 -13.43 -19.27
C SER A 12 -18.52 -13.77 -18.77
N HIS A 13 -18.38 -13.87 -17.46
CA HIS A 13 -17.17 -14.24 -16.75
C HIS A 13 -17.41 -15.49 -15.90
N GLN A 14 -16.36 -16.29 -15.70
CA GLN A 14 -16.36 -17.44 -14.81
C GLN A 14 -15.39 -17.22 -13.69
N ARG A 15 -15.82 -17.45 -12.44
CA ARG A 15 -15.00 -17.28 -11.25
C ARG A 15 -14.89 -18.56 -10.45
N TRP A 16 -13.75 -18.76 -9.81
CA TRP A 16 -13.42 -19.90 -8.97
C TRP A 16 -13.13 -19.41 -7.56
N GLU A 17 -13.79 -19.98 -6.57
CA GLU A 17 -13.53 -19.73 -5.16
C GLU A 17 -13.21 -21.05 -4.47
N SER A 18 -12.08 -21.14 -3.75
CA SER A 18 -11.65 -22.31 -3.00
C SER A 18 -11.90 -22.10 -1.51
N PHE A 19 -12.40 -23.14 -0.85
CA PHE A 19 -12.75 -23.12 0.57
C PHE A 19 -12.06 -24.29 1.29
N PRO A 20 -11.65 -24.13 2.55
CA PRO A 20 -11.01 -25.19 3.33
C PRO A 20 -11.96 -26.36 3.64
N THR A 21 -13.27 -26.13 3.66
CA THR A 21 -14.26 -27.17 3.94
C THR A 21 -15.39 -27.21 2.91
N ASN A 22 -15.95 -28.42 2.67
CA ASN A 22 -17.11 -28.61 1.82
C ASN A 22 -18.38 -27.88 2.33
N ALA A 23 -18.48 -27.72 3.65
CA ALA A 23 -19.62 -27.02 4.26
C ALA A 23 -19.60 -25.51 3.90
N GLU A 24 -18.44 -24.88 3.98
CA GLU A 24 -18.26 -23.48 3.57
C GLU A 24 -18.48 -23.29 2.08
N ALA A 25 -17.97 -24.20 1.25
CA ALA A 25 -18.19 -24.17 -0.19
C ALA A 25 -19.69 -24.26 -0.55
N ARG A 26 -20.43 -25.15 0.11
CA ARG A 26 -21.91 -25.27 -0.08
C ARG A 26 -22.65 -24.01 0.38
N LYS A 27 -22.29 -23.48 1.56
CA LYS A 27 -22.89 -22.24 2.08
C LYS A 27 -22.70 -21.09 1.09
N ARG A 28 -21.47 -20.92 0.57
CA ARG A 28 -21.16 -19.88 -0.40
C ARG A 28 -21.89 -20.09 -1.74
N LYS A 29 -21.98 -21.33 -2.22
CA LYS A 29 -22.72 -21.66 -3.42
C LYS A 29 -24.20 -21.27 -3.31
N ASN A 30 -24.85 -21.69 -2.23
CA ASN A 30 -26.25 -21.36 -1.98
C ASN A 30 -26.47 -19.84 -1.85
N GLN A 31 -25.53 -19.13 -1.25
CA GLN A 31 -25.59 -17.68 -1.14
C GLN A 31 -25.52 -17.02 -2.52
N ILE A 32 -24.60 -17.44 -3.39
CA ILE A 32 -24.47 -16.90 -4.75
C ILE A 32 -25.73 -17.19 -5.58
N GLU A 33 -26.26 -18.41 -5.51
CA GLU A 33 -27.51 -18.79 -6.19
C GLU A 33 -28.66 -17.90 -5.71
N TYR A 34 -28.81 -17.71 -4.40
CA TYR A 34 -29.84 -16.83 -3.83
C TYR A 34 -29.68 -15.38 -4.28
N GLU A 35 -28.46 -14.86 -4.30
CA GLU A 35 -28.15 -13.48 -4.74
C GLU A 35 -28.45 -13.30 -6.23
N GLN A 36 -28.15 -14.30 -7.07
CA GLN A 36 -28.46 -14.29 -8.51
C GLN A 36 -29.97 -14.35 -8.79
N ASP A 37 -30.68 -15.22 -8.09
CA ASP A 37 -32.12 -15.40 -8.27
C ASP A 37 -32.94 -14.15 -7.87
N ASN A 38 -32.43 -13.41 -6.87
CA ASN A 38 -33.07 -12.18 -6.39
C ASN A 38 -32.58 -10.90 -7.06
N ASN A 39 -31.70 -10.98 -8.09
CA ASN A 39 -31.05 -9.84 -8.72
C ASN A 39 -30.29 -8.92 -7.74
N VAL A 40 -29.86 -9.47 -6.61
CA VAL A 40 -29.03 -8.78 -5.59
C VAL A 40 -27.54 -9.13 -5.77
N PHE A 41 -27.25 -10.03 -6.72
CA PHE A 41 -25.88 -10.43 -7.00
C PHE A 41 -25.09 -9.23 -7.49
N THR A 42 -24.34 -8.63 -6.56
CA THR A 42 -23.32 -7.66 -6.90
C THR A 42 -22.13 -8.41 -7.47
N VAL A 43 -21.84 -8.16 -8.73
CA VAL A 43 -20.62 -8.64 -9.36
C VAL A 43 -19.49 -8.25 -8.41
N PRO A 44 -18.71 -9.20 -7.88
CA PRO A 44 -17.54 -8.82 -7.15
C PRO A 44 -16.63 -8.12 -8.17
N GLU A 45 -16.66 -6.81 -8.21
CA GLU A 45 -15.71 -6.05 -8.99
C GLU A 45 -14.35 -6.54 -8.55
N ALA A 46 -13.63 -7.19 -9.46
CA ALA A 46 -12.25 -7.60 -9.21
C ALA A 46 -11.40 -6.33 -9.22
N ARG A 47 -11.59 -5.51 -8.17
CA ARG A 47 -10.85 -4.27 -8.02
C ARG A 47 -9.39 -4.61 -7.88
N THR A 48 -8.59 -3.92 -8.64
CA THR A 48 -7.13 -4.00 -8.59
C THR A 48 -6.59 -3.13 -7.45
N VAL A 49 -5.34 -3.37 -7.07
CA VAL A 49 -4.64 -2.50 -6.11
C VAL A 49 -4.63 -1.04 -6.60
N ARG A 50 -4.46 -0.83 -7.89
CA ARG A 50 -4.46 0.50 -8.52
C ARG A 50 -5.77 1.23 -8.29
N GLU A 51 -6.89 0.60 -8.58
CA GLU A 51 -8.23 1.18 -8.42
C GLU A 51 -8.51 1.50 -6.95
N LEU A 52 -8.20 0.57 -6.04
CA LEU A 52 -8.31 0.83 -4.61
C LEU A 52 -7.49 2.06 -4.17
N LEU A 53 -6.25 2.19 -4.66
CA LEU A 53 -5.39 3.30 -4.27
C LEU A 53 -5.87 4.64 -4.84
N VAL A 54 -6.49 4.64 -6.03
CA VAL A 54 -7.15 5.85 -6.58
C VAL A 54 -8.30 6.26 -5.67
N ASP A 55 -9.23 5.35 -5.37
CA ASP A 55 -10.37 5.62 -4.46
C ASP A 55 -9.88 6.08 -3.07
N TYR A 56 -8.84 5.43 -2.54
CA TYR A 56 -8.28 5.79 -1.25
C TYR A 56 -7.67 7.19 -1.23
N MET A 57 -7.01 7.59 -2.30
CA MET A 57 -6.45 8.94 -2.43
C MET A 57 -7.55 9.99 -2.60
N GLU A 58 -8.56 9.74 -3.42
CA GLU A 58 -9.63 10.69 -3.73
C GLU A 58 -10.61 10.85 -2.56
N ILE A 59 -11.08 9.75 -1.98
CA ILE A 59 -12.11 9.79 -0.94
C ILE A 59 -11.52 10.13 0.42
N TYR A 60 -10.36 9.55 0.74
CA TYR A 60 -9.75 9.66 2.08
C TYR A 60 -8.62 10.68 2.12
N GLY A 61 -7.74 10.66 1.11
CA GLY A 61 -6.51 11.46 1.08
C GLY A 61 -6.79 12.95 0.98
N VAL A 62 -7.62 13.36 0.03
CA VAL A 62 -7.96 14.77 -0.22
C VAL A 62 -8.54 15.45 1.02
N ASN A 63 -9.36 14.72 1.79
CA ASN A 63 -10.07 15.29 2.95
C ASN A 63 -9.24 15.30 4.23
N LYS A 64 -8.16 14.52 4.33
CA LYS A 64 -7.43 14.31 5.60
C LYS A 64 -5.98 14.77 5.60
N TRP A 65 -5.37 14.94 4.43
CA TRP A 65 -3.94 15.21 4.38
C TRP A 65 -3.63 16.60 3.87
N ALA A 66 -2.56 17.19 4.43
CA ALA A 66 -1.93 18.36 3.81
C ALA A 66 -1.44 18.02 2.40
N MET A 67 -1.44 19.00 1.48
CA MET A 67 -1.06 18.82 0.09
C MET A 67 0.30 18.13 -0.06
N SER A 68 1.29 18.54 0.71
CA SER A 68 2.64 17.93 0.68
C SER A 68 2.64 16.44 1.05
N THR A 69 1.75 16.03 1.98
CA THR A 69 1.58 14.62 2.35
C THR A 69 0.88 13.84 1.25
N TYR A 70 -0.12 14.45 0.62
CA TYR A 70 -0.85 13.88 -0.51
C TYR A 70 0.11 13.61 -1.67
N ASP A 71 0.90 14.60 -2.08
CA ASP A 71 1.88 14.49 -3.16
C ASP A 71 2.94 13.43 -2.88
N ALA A 72 3.44 13.39 -1.64
CA ALA A 72 4.41 12.38 -1.24
C ALA A 72 3.85 10.96 -1.35
N LYS A 73 2.59 10.73 -0.93
CA LYS A 73 1.93 9.43 -1.04
C LYS A 73 1.61 9.07 -2.48
N ASN A 74 1.12 10.02 -3.27
CA ASN A 74 0.88 9.85 -4.70
C ASN A 74 2.16 9.47 -5.44
N SER A 75 3.27 10.11 -5.10
CA SER A 75 4.60 9.76 -5.63
C SER A 75 5.01 8.32 -5.28
N LEU A 76 4.74 7.86 -4.05
CA LEU A 76 5.00 6.46 -3.65
C LEU A 76 4.16 5.48 -4.46
N ILE A 77 2.87 5.77 -4.64
CA ILE A 77 1.94 4.94 -5.39
C ILE A 77 2.40 4.79 -6.84
N ASN A 78 2.63 5.91 -7.52
CA ASN A 78 2.92 5.92 -8.94
C ASN A 78 4.33 5.40 -9.28
N ASN A 79 5.30 5.63 -8.40
CA ASN A 79 6.68 5.28 -8.67
C ASN A 79 7.05 3.86 -8.24
N TYR A 80 6.40 3.32 -7.19
CA TYR A 80 6.87 2.10 -6.54
C TYR A 80 5.79 1.03 -6.36
N ILE A 81 4.51 1.40 -6.19
CA ILE A 81 3.45 0.44 -5.94
C ILE A 81 2.81 -0.02 -7.25
N ASN A 82 2.24 0.93 -8.00
CA ASN A 82 1.52 0.64 -9.24
C ASN A 82 2.32 -0.14 -10.28
N PRO A 83 3.63 0.12 -10.50
CA PRO A 83 4.39 -0.61 -11.51
C PRO A 83 4.61 -2.09 -11.18
N ILE A 84 4.48 -2.50 -9.90
CA ILE A 84 4.81 -3.86 -9.46
C ILE A 84 3.55 -4.65 -9.11
N ILE A 85 2.65 -4.05 -8.34
CA ILE A 85 1.44 -4.74 -7.83
C ILE A 85 0.13 -4.06 -8.22
N GLY A 86 0.17 -2.95 -8.97
CA GLY A 86 -1.01 -2.14 -9.28
C GLY A 86 -2.13 -2.91 -9.98
N ASP A 87 -1.79 -3.80 -10.90
CA ASP A 87 -2.75 -4.53 -11.72
C ASP A 87 -3.18 -5.88 -11.10
N ILE A 88 -2.70 -6.19 -9.90
CA ILE A 88 -3.07 -7.41 -9.18
C ILE A 88 -4.46 -7.23 -8.55
N PRO A 89 -5.39 -8.18 -8.76
CA PRO A 89 -6.69 -8.17 -8.10
C PRO A 89 -6.55 -8.25 -6.58
N LEU A 90 -7.40 -7.54 -5.85
CA LEU A 90 -7.40 -7.54 -4.38
C LEU A 90 -7.62 -8.93 -3.79
N SER A 91 -8.40 -9.78 -4.48
CA SER A 91 -8.66 -11.16 -4.09
C SER A 91 -7.42 -12.05 -4.06
N ASP A 92 -6.41 -11.73 -4.87
CA ASP A 92 -5.23 -12.57 -5.08
C ASP A 92 -4.08 -12.20 -4.13
N LEU A 93 -4.24 -11.07 -3.42
CA LEU A 93 -3.24 -10.59 -2.48
C LEU A 93 -3.14 -11.50 -1.25
N ASN A 94 -1.91 -11.84 -0.90
CA ASN A 94 -1.61 -12.59 0.32
C ASN A 94 -0.32 -12.06 1.00
N PRO A 95 -0.10 -12.35 2.29
CA PRO A 95 1.06 -11.84 3.03
C PRO A 95 2.41 -12.20 2.40
N ARG A 96 2.55 -13.44 1.88
CA ARG A 96 3.79 -13.88 1.21
C ARG A 96 4.10 -13.04 -0.05
N MET A 97 3.06 -12.69 -0.80
CA MET A 97 3.21 -11.83 -1.98
C MET A 97 3.66 -10.42 -1.58
N MET A 98 3.15 -9.90 -0.47
CA MET A 98 3.57 -8.59 0.06
C MET A 98 5.02 -8.61 0.54
N GLU A 99 5.48 -9.67 1.18
CA GLU A 99 6.89 -9.84 1.56
C GLU A 99 7.80 -9.89 0.34
N LYS A 100 7.43 -10.65 -0.70
CA LYS A 100 8.16 -10.68 -1.96
C LYS A 100 8.22 -9.30 -2.61
N PHE A 101 7.11 -8.57 -2.64
CA PHE A 101 7.05 -7.20 -3.12
C PHE A 101 8.04 -6.28 -2.39
N TYR A 102 8.16 -6.38 -1.05
CA TYR A 102 9.13 -5.59 -0.29
C TYR A 102 10.59 -5.95 -0.61
N LEU A 103 10.88 -7.22 -0.86
CA LEU A 103 12.20 -7.66 -1.32
C LEU A 103 12.53 -7.15 -2.72
N ASP A 104 11.55 -7.13 -3.61
CA ASP A 104 11.74 -6.58 -4.95
C ASP A 104 11.92 -5.07 -4.93
N LEU A 105 11.24 -4.35 -4.03
CA LEU A 105 11.45 -2.91 -3.82
C LEU A 105 12.90 -2.57 -3.43
N LEU A 106 13.60 -3.42 -2.69
CA LEU A 106 15.02 -3.19 -2.34
C LEU A 106 15.94 -3.16 -3.57
N LYS A 107 15.50 -3.75 -4.70
CA LYS A 107 16.25 -3.78 -5.96
C LYS A 107 15.88 -2.62 -6.89
N VAL A 108 14.84 -1.86 -6.54
CA VAL A 108 14.38 -0.72 -7.35
C VAL A 108 15.28 0.48 -7.11
N LYS A 109 15.69 1.14 -8.18
CA LYS A 109 16.46 2.38 -8.09
C LYS A 109 15.61 3.51 -7.51
N SER A 110 16.20 4.29 -6.63
CA SER A 110 15.58 5.50 -6.09
C SER A 110 15.39 6.53 -7.21
N LYS A 111 14.16 7.07 -7.34
CA LYS A 111 13.87 8.08 -8.36
C LYS A 111 14.23 9.48 -7.84
N VAL A 112 14.63 10.33 -8.77
CA VAL A 112 14.83 11.77 -8.51
C VAL A 112 13.46 12.40 -8.23
N ILE A 113 13.33 13.12 -7.13
CA ILE A 113 12.11 13.83 -6.74
C ILE A 113 12.47 15.32 -6.58
N ASN A 114 11.73 16.20 -7.26
CA ASN A 114 11.92 17.64 -7.21
C ASN A 114 13.39 18.09 -7.49
N ASN A 115 14.01 17.54 -8.54
CA ASN A 115 15.40 17.79 -8.93
C ASN A 115 16.46 17.46 -7.85
N ARG A 116 16.10 16.81 -6.76
CA ARG A 116 17.04 16.32 -5.75
C ARG A 116 17.44 14.89 -6.08
N LYS A 117 18.75 14.68 -6.25
CA LYS A 117 19.30 13.32 -6.37
C LYS A 117 19.08 12.58 -5.06
N PRO A 118 18.65 11.31 -5.10
CA PRO A 118 18.50 10.52 -3.88
C PRO A 118 19.88 10.23 -3.26
N ASP A 119 19.96 10.24 -1.94
CA ASP A 119 21.17 9.90 -1.18
C ASP A 119 21.63 8.44 -1.38
N HIS A 120 20.72 7.60 -1.86
CA HIS A 120 20.95 6.17 -2.07
C HIS A 120 20.54 5.74 -3.46
N GLN A 121 21.35 4.88 -4.09
CA GLN A 121 21.08 4.36 -5.43
C GLN A 121 19.80 3.51 -5.48
N TYR A 122 19.51 2.75 -4.42
CA TYR A 122 18.34 1.87 -4.29
C TYR A 122 17.44 2.31 -3.14
N LEU A 123 16.18 1.86 -3.14
CA LEU A 123 15.27 2.13 -2.06
C LEU A 123 15.80 1.60 -0.72
N THR A 124 15.71 2.44 0.29
CA THR A 124 16.10 2.08 1.65
C THR A 124 14.97 1.34 2.39
N PRO A 125 15.28 0.50 3.39
CA PRO A 125 14.26 -0.12 4.24
C PRO A 125 13.32 0.91 4.90
N SER A 126 13.81 2.11 5.20
CA SER A 126 13.00 3.23 5.71
C SER A 126 11.90 3.62 4.72
N ARG A 127 12.24 3.74 3.44
CA ARG A 127 11.27 4.07 2.38
C ARG A 127 10.26 2.95 2.15
N ILE A 128 10.70 1.70 2.25
CA ILE A 128 9.81 0.53 2.18
C ILE A 128 8.83 0.52 3.36
N ARG A 129 9.25 0.96 4.55
CA ARG A 129 8.37 1.12 5.70
C ARG A 129 7.28 2.18 5.46
N GLU A 130 7.58 3.25 4.73
CA GLU A 130 6.56 4.24 4.33
C GLU A 130 5.55 3.64 3.35
N VAL A 131 6.02 2.86 2.36
CA VAL A 131 5.14 2.11 1.44
C VAL A 131 4.26 1.14 2.21
N HIS A 132 4.83 0.38 3.15
CA HIS A 132 4.07 -0.54 4.00
C HIS A 132 2.98 0.18 4.81
N LYS A 133 3.31 1.31 5.46
CA LYS A 133 2.33 2.10 6.22
C LYS A 133 1.18 2.59 5.33
N LEU A 134 1.50 3.06 4.13
CA LEU A 134 0.50 3.50 3.16
C LEU A 134 -0.43 2.35 2.76
N LEU A 135 0.13 1.21 2.34
CA LEU A 135 -0.64 0.03 1.94
C LEU A 135 -1.45 -0.55 3.09
N ARG A 136 -0.88 -0.62 4.31
CA ARG A 136 -1.60 -1.08 5.49
C ARG A 136 -2.85 -0.23 5.75
N ASN A 137 -2.73 1.08 5.64
CA ASN A 137 -3.86 1.99 5.84
C ASN A 137 -4.90 1.88 4.72
N ALA A 138 -4.46 1.80 3.46
CA ALA A 138 -5.34 1.64 2.31
C ALA A 138 -6.11 0.30 2.36
N PHE A 139 -5.43 -0.81 2.67
CA PHE A 139 -6.10 -2.11 2.79
C PHE A 139 -6.99 -2.21 4.04
N ASN A 140 -6.65 -1.54 5.15
CA ASN A 140 -7.57 -1.43 6.28
C ASN A 140 -8.84 -0.65 5.90
N GLN A 141 -8.70 0.36 5.06
CA GLN A 141 -9.86 1.08 4.53
C GLN A 141 -10.66 0.23 3.54
N ALA A 142 -9.99 -0.57 2.70
CA ALA A 142 -10.64 -1.52 1.81
C ALA A 142 -11.46 -2.58 2.57
N VAL A 143 -10.96 -3.05 3.72
CA VAL A 143 -11.74 -3.94 4.62
C VAL A 143 -12.98 -3.23 5.17
N LYS A 144 -12.88 -1.95 5.56
CA LYS A 144 -14.03 -1.15 6.02
C LYS A 144 -15.05 -0.88 4.90
N TRP A 145 -14.59 -0.79 3.66
CA TRP A 145 -15.44 -0.65 2.47
C TRP A 145 -15.98 -2.00 1.96
N GLU A 146 -15.71 -3.08 2.70
CA GLU A 146 -16.13 -4.44 2.33
C GLU A 146 -15.56 -4.96 0.99
N LEU A 147 -14.53 -4.31 0.46
CA LEU A 147 -13.83 -4.73 -0.76
C LEU A 147 -12.90 -5.92 -0.53
N MET A 148 -12.52 -6.16 0.71
CA MET A 148 -11.63 -7.24 1.15
C MET A 148 -12.08 -7.80 2.50
N THR A 149 -11.89 -9.08 2.72
CA THR A 149 -12.20 -9.73 4.02
C THR A 149 -11.10 -9.54 5.07
N ARG A 150 -9.86 -9.35 4.64
CA ARG A 150 -8.68 -9.20 5.53
C ARG A 150 -7.59 -8.37 4.88
N ASN A 151 -6.77 -7.73 5.69
CA ASN A 151 -5.62 -6.97 5.22
C ASN A 151 -4.39 -7.89 5.05
N PRO A 152 -3.87 -8.09 3.81
CA PRO A 152 -2.72 -8.96 3.57
C PRO A 152 -1.40 -8.40 4.13
N VAL A 153 -1.34 -7.08 4.39
CA VAL A 153 -0.14 -6.39 4.88
C VAL A 153 0.01 -6.52 6.40
N GLU A 154 -1.05 -6.85 7.12
CA GLU A 154 -1.04 -6.88 8.58
C GLU A 154 -0.02 -7.89 9.14
N HIS A 155 0.12 -9.03 8.48
CA HIS A 155 1.03 -10.10 8.87
C HIS A 155 2.31 -10.18 8.02
N ALA A 156 2.52 -9.21 7.10
CA ALA A 156 3.68 -9.20 6.25
C ALA A 156 4.90 -8.61 6.97
N THR A 157 6.03 -9.30 6.89
CA THR A 157 7.30 -8.88 7.48
C THR A 157 7.99 -7.84 6.62
N ILE A 158 8.44 -6.75 7.25
CA ILE A 158 9.18 -5.68 6.57
C ILE A 158 10.69 -5.91 6.71
N PRO A 159 11.51 -5.62 5.67
CA PRO A 159 12.96 -5.63 5.78
C PRO A 159 13.44 -4.74 6.93
N LYS A 160 14.32 -5.27 7.79
CA LYS A 160 14.87 -4.54 8.94
C LYS A 160 15.88 -3.50 8.47
N GLU A 161 15.80 -2.31 9.03
CA GLU A 161 16.81 -1.28 8.89
C GLU A 161 17.93 -1.49 9.93
N LYS A 162 19.17 -1.44 9.45
CA LYS A 162 20.30 -1.40 10.41
C LYS A 162 20.29 -0.03 11.08
N PRO A 163 20.24 0.06 12.41
CA PRO A 163 20.25 1.33 13.11
C PRO A 163 21.54 2.08 12.77
N LYS A 164 21.41 3.27 12.20
CA LYS A 164 22.56 4.18 12.04
C LYS A 164 22.84 4.77 13.41
N LYS A 165 24.07 4.56 13.92
CA LYS A 165 24.55 5.32 15.08
C LYS A 165 24.56 6.79 14.68
N ARG A 166 23.75 7.58 15.35
CA ARG A 166 23.82 9.04 15.20
C ARG A 166 25.09 9.50 15.90
N ALA A 167 25.95 10.23 15.21
CA ALA A 167 27.03 10.94 15.86
C ALA A 167 26.38 11.97 16.80
N MET A 168 26.61 11.84 18.08
CA MET A 168 26.32 12.91 19.04
C MET A 168 27.49 13.84 19.07
N TRP A 169 27.22 15.14 19.06
CA TRP A 169 28.27 16.12 19.24
C TRP A 169 28.87 15.95 20.63
N ASP A 170 30.17 15.85 20.67
CA ASP A 170 30.91 15.95 21.93
C ASP A 170 30.96 17.40 22.42
N LEU A 171 31.32 17.58 23.68
CA LEU A 171 31.34 18.89 24.31
C LEU A 171 32.23 19.91 23.55
N PRO A 172 33.45 19.55 23.03
CA PRO A 172 34.24 20.43 22.21
C PRO A 172 33.56 20.87 20.91
N THR A 173 32.94 19.94 20.20
CA THR A 173 32.22 20.23 18.95
C THR A 173 31.02 21.15 19.21
N PHE A 174 30.29 20.92 20.31
CA PHE A 174 29.18 21.76 20.72
C PHE A 174 29.61 23.19 21.05
N LYS A 175 30.70 23.37 21.83
CA LYS A 175 31.26 24.67 22.14
C LYS A 175 31.70 25.43 20.89
N LYS A 176 32.40 24.76 19.95
CA LYS A 176 32.81 25.36 18.69
C LYS A 176 31.61 25.78 17.81
N ALA A 177 30.52 25.01 17.83
CA ALA A 177 29.29 25.37 17.13
C ALA A 177 28.61 26.62 17.75
N LEU A 178 28.61 26.73 19.07
CA LEU A 178 28.11 27.93 19.76
C LEU A 178 28.94 29.17 19.43
N GLU A 179 30.29 29.08 19.47
CA GLU A 179 31.18 30.18 19.09
C GLU A 179 30.91 30.66 17.65
N LEU A 180 30.61 29.75 16.72
CA LEU A 180 30.29 30.12 15.34
C LEU A 180 28.87 30.72 15.20
N CYS A 181 27.94 30.44 16.12
CA CYS A 181 26.61 31.04 16.11
C CYS A 181 26.59 32.43 16.77
N ASP A 182 27.54 32.75 17.67
CA ASP A 182 27.62 34.06 18.31
C ASP A 182 28.16 35.14 17.32
N ASP A 183 28.80 34.74 16.22
CA ASP A 183 29.24 35.65 15.15
C ASP A 183 28.17 35.94 14.10
N ASP A 184 27.09 35.18 14.05
CA ASP A 184 25.91 35.47 13.21
C ASP A 184 24.87 36.21 14.03
N ASP A 185 24.38 37.36 13.55
CA ASP A 185 23.35 38.25 14.09
C ASP A 185 21.97 37.59 14.35
N LEU A 186 21.96 36.42 14.96
CA LEU A 186 20.78 35.73 15.51
C LEU A 186 20.69 35.89 17.02
N SER A 187 21.01 37.10 17.50
CA SER A 187 20.60 37.51 18.87
C SER A 187 19.13 37.90 18.83
N LEU A 188 18.28 36.96 19.28
CA LEU A 188 16.93 37.27 19.74
C LEU A 188 16.98 38.05 21.06
#